data_1a8e053b26885ea186d4b13610577f8b
#
_entry.id   1a8e053b26885ea186d4b13610577f8b
#
_cell.length_a   1.000
_cell.length_b   1.000
_cell.length_c   1.000
_cell.angle_alpha   90.00
_cell.angle_beta   90.00
_cell.angle_gamma   90.00
#
_symmetry.space_group_name_H-M   'P 1'
#
loop_
_entity.id
_entity.type
_entity.pdbx_description
1 polymer ?
#
loop_
_entity_poly.entity_id
_entity_poly.type
_entity_poly.pdbx_seq_one_letter_code
_entity_poly.pdbx_strand_id
1 'polypeptide(L)'
;KYNLPMPICMNPDGTMNDMCGKYAGMDRFECREALVNDFKEAGVVDHIEEHLHQVGHSERTGVIVEPYLSKQWFVKMKPLAEEVLKNQEIEDQRINFVPPRFNKTFEQWLENIEDWCISRQLWWGHRIPAWTNKETGEIYVGMEDPKDIENWSQDEDVLDTWFSSALWPFSTLG
;
A
#
# COMPACT_ATOMS: atom_id res chain seq x y z
N LYS A 1 -2.15 11.68 12.32
CA LYS A 1 -1.46 12.39 13.42
C LYS A 1 -1.80 13.88 13.44
N TYR A 2 -1.86 14.53 12.28
CA TYR A 2 -2.08 15.97 12.15
C TYR A 2 -3.44 16.34 11.55
N ASN A 3 -4.25 15.37 11.19
CA ASN A 3 -5.58 15.55 10.57
C ASN A 3 -5.58 16.55 9.39
N LEU A 4 -4.56 16.49 8.55
CA LEU A 4 -4.43 17.34 7.37
C LEU A 4 -5.45 16.92 6.31
N PRO A 5 -5.97 17.86 5.51
CA PRO A 5 -6.79 17.51 4.36
C PRO A 5 -5.97 16.71 3.34
N MET A 6 -6.61 15.76 2.68
CA MET A 6 -6.00 14.89 1.66
C MET A 6 -6.75 15.05 0.33
N PRO A 7 -6.62 16.20 -0.35
CA PRO A 7 -7.28 16.40 -1.62
C PRO A 7 -6.67 15.48 -2.69
N ILE A 8 -7.53 14.83 -3.46
CA ILE A 8 -7.14 14.02 -4.60
C ILE A 8 -7.29 14.90 -5.84
N CYS A 9 -6.20 15.22 -6.51
CA CYS A 9 -6.17 16.08 -7.70
C CYS A 9 -5.89 15.32 -9.01
N MET A 10 -5.57 14.02 -8.93
CA MET A 10 -5.23 13.20 -10.08
C MET A 10 -6.13 11.97 -10.15
N ASN A 11 -6.51 11.57 -11.35
CA ASN A 11 -7.21 10.34 -11.64
C ASN A 11 -6.23 9.14 -11.66
N PRO A 12 -6.71 7.88 -11.56
CA PRO A 12 -5.86 6.70 -11.62
C PRO A 12 -5.04 6.56 -12.92
N ASP A 13 -5.50 7.15 -14.01
CA ASP A 13 -4.81 7.15 -15.31
C ASP A 13 -3.72 8.23 -15.44
N GLY A 14 -3.53 9.04 -14.40
CA GLY A 14 -2.53 10.10 -14.36
C GLY A 14 -3.00 11.44 -14.96
N THR A 15 -4.26 11.56 -15.32
CA THR A 15 -4.85 12.84 -15.73
C THR A 15 -5.30 13.65 -14.52
N MET A 16 -5.35 14.98 -14.65
CA MET A 16 -5.83 15.86 -13.59
C MET A 16 -7.36 15.83 -13.54
N ASN A 17 -7.93 15.74 -12.32
CA ASN A 17 -9.38 15.68 -12.14
C ASN A 17 -10.05 17.06 -12.10
N ASP A 18 -11.37 17.08 -11.97
CA ASP A 18 -12.18 18.32 -11.98
C ASP A 18 -11.83 19.31 -10.86
N MET A 19 -11.21 18.87 -9.76
CA MET A 19 -10.75 19.76 -8.70
C MET A 19 -9.61 20.69 -9.13
N CYS A 20 -8.94 20.36 -10.23
CA CYS A 20 -7.81 21.12 -10.76
C CYS A 20 -8.22 22.31 -11.63
N GLY A 21 -9.52 22.60 -11.76
CA GLY A 21 -10.05 23.74 -12.51
C GLY A 21 -9.59 23.74 -13.97
N LYS A 22 -8.87 24.79 -14.39
CA LYS A 22 -8.43 24.92 -15.79
C LYS A 22 -7.45 23.82 -16.27
N TYR A 23 -6.86 23.07 -15.36
CA TYR A 23 -5.93 21.96 -15.68
C TYR A 23 -6.65 20.59 -15.74
N ALA A 24 -7.95 20.55 -15.49
CA ALA A 24 -8.72 19.31 -15.53
C ALA A 24 -8.61 18.63 -16.91
N GLY A 25 -8.39 17.32 -16.91
CA GLY A 25 -8.19 16.51 -18.12
C GLY A 25 -6.78 16.54 -18.72
N MET A 26 -5.89 17.39 -18.24
CA MET A 26 -4.50 17.40 -18.71
C MET A 26 -3.74 16.19 -18.16
N ASP A 27 -2.79 15.66 -18.93
CA ASP A 27 -1.77 14.75 -18.41
C ASP A 27 -0.94 15.46 -17.34
N ARG A 28 -0.49 14.70 -16.32
CA ARG A 28 0.26 15.24 -15.18
C ARG A 28 1.53 16.00 -15.57
N PHE A 29 2.20 15.59 -16.65
CA PHE A 29 3.41 16.28 -17.11
C PHE A 29 3.07 17.57 -17.84
N GLU A 30 2.05 17.56 -18.70
CA GLU A 30 1.53 18.77 -19.36
C GLU A 30 1.01 19.77 -18.34
N CYS A 31 0.27 19.29 -17.32
CA CYS A 31 -0.20 20.13 -16.23
C CYS A 31 0.95 20.80 -15.47
N ARG A 32 2.03 20.07 -15.20
CA ARG A 32 3.22 20.62 -14.51
C ARG A 32 3.85 21.77 -15.30
N GLU A 33 4.00 21.61 -16.59
CA GLU A 33 4.52 22.67 -17.47
C GLU A 33 3.59 23.89 -17.52
N ALA A 34 2.30 23.66 -17.72
CA ALA A 34 1.30 24.72 -17.74
C ALA A 34 1.24 25.50 -16.42
N LEU A 35 1.27 24.80 -15.28
CA LEU A 35 1.26 25.40 -13.97
C LEU A 35 2.50 26.28 -13.72
N VAL A 36 3.69 25.81 -14.11
CA VAL A 36 4.93 26.58 -13.97
C VAL A 36 4.87 27.84 -14.84
N ASN A 37 4.33 27.75 -16.04
CA ASN A 37 4.19 28.92 -16.91
C ASN A 37 3.22 29.94 -16.33
N ASP A 38 2.06 29.50 -15.82
CA ASP A 38 1.11 30.39 -15.15
C ASP A 38 1.72 31.07 -13.91
N PHE A 39 2.53 30.38 -13.15
CA PHE A 39 3.22 30.96 -11.99
C PHE A 39 4.27 31.99 -12.41
N LYS A 40 4.97 31.79 -13.53
CA LYS A 40 5.87 32.79 -14.12
C LYS A 40 5.10 34.05 -14.54
N GLU A 41 3.97 33.87 -15.23
CA GLU A 41 3.11 34.97 -15.66
C GLU A 41 2.53 35.76 -14.47
N ALA A 42 2.16 35.05 -13.40
CA ALA A 42 1.69 35.67 -12.17
C ALA A 42 2.79 36.33 -11.34
N GLY A 43 4.07 36.19 -11.70
CA GLY A 43 5.21 36.77 -11.01
C GLY A 43 5.48 36.18 -9.62
N VAL A 44 5.00 34.92 -9.38
CA VAL A 44 5.20 34.23 -8.08
C VAL A 44 6.37 33.24 -8.09
N VAL A 45 7.03 33.05 -9.22
CA VAL A 45 8.26 32.26 -9.34
C VAL A 45 9.46 33.10 -8.99
N ASP A 46 10.18 32.76 -7.94
CA ASP A 46 11.41 33.42 -7.54
C ASP A 46 12.56 33.02 -8.48
N HIS A 47 12.85 31.71 -8.56
CA HIS A 47 13.86 31.18 -9.48
C HIS A 47 13.57 29.73 -9.84
N ILE A 48 14.20 29.24 -10.89
CA ILE A 48 14.17 27.84 -11.31
C ILE A 48 15.62 27.38 -11.47
N GLU A 49 15.99 26.30 -10.80
CA GLU A 49 17.31 25.70 -10.90
C GLU A 49 17.22 24.23 -11.31
N GLU A 50 18.24 23.74 -11.97
CA GLU A 50 18.36 22.32 -12.27
C GLU A 50 18.73 21.56 -10.99
N HIS A 51 17.96 20.51 -10.68
CA HIS A 51 18.17 19.68 -9.53
C HIS A 51 18.23 18.21 -9.93
N LEU A 52 19.38 17.59 -9.74
CA LEU A 52 19.56 16.16 -9.99
C LEU A 52 19.02 15.35 -8.80
N HIS A 53 18.01 14.54 -9.04
CA HIS A 53 17.43 13.65 -8.04
C HIS A 53 16.99 12.33 -8.66
N GLN A 54 16.73 11.32 -7.81
CA GLN A 54 16.22 10.03 -8.26
C GLN A 54 14.70 10.08 -8.34
N VAL A 55 14.16 9.67 -9.50
CA VAL A 55 12.71 9.57 -9.73
C VAL A 55 12.31 8.11 -9.65
N GLY A 56 11.29 7.80 -8.82
CA GLY A 56 10.75 6.46 -8.70
C GLY A 56 10.06 6.01 -9.99
N HIS A 57 10.34 4.78 -10.41
CA HIS A 57 9.70 4.14 -11.54
C HIS A 57 9.10 2.81 -11.12
N SER A 58 7.99 2.43 -11.75
CA SER A 58 7.41 1.11 -11.57
C SER A 58 8.39 0.04 -12.09
N GLU A 59 8.74 -0.91 -11.24
CA GLU A 59 9.63 -2.04 -11.64
C GLU A 59 9.06 -2.86 -12.80
N ARG A 60 7.72 -2.89 -12.95
CA ARG A 60 7.05 -3.72 -13.95
C ARG A 60 6.84 -3.02 -15.28
N THR A 61 6.56 -1.73 -15.26
CA THR A 61 6.17 -0.97 -16.46
C THR A 61 7.18 0.09 -16.87
N GLY A 62 8.11 0.44 -15.97
CA GLY A 62 9.05 1.54 -16.19
C GLY A 62 8.44 2.94 -16.13
N VAL A 63 7.14 3.06 -15.85
CA VAL A 63 6.44 4.35 -15.78
C VAL A 63 6.81 5.06 -14.48
N ILE A 64 6.97 6.38 -14.54
CA ILE A 64 7.19 7.23 -13.38
C ILE A 64 5.99 7.12 -12.44
N VAL A 65 6.27 6.81 -11.16
CA VAL A 65 5.24 6.71 -10.11
C VAL A 65 5.00 8.06 -9.47
N GLU A 66 3.75 8.33 -9.14
CA GLU A 66 3.33 9.52 -8.41
C GLU A 66 2.74 9.12 -7.05
N PRO A 67 2.85 9.97 -6.00
CA PRO A 67 2.14 9.74 -4.74
C PRO A 67 0.63 9.74 -4.97
N TYR A 68 -0.01 8.61 -4.68
CA TYR A 68 -1.44 8.42 -4.84
C TYR A 68 -2.02 7.67 -3.65
N LEU A 69 -3.03 8.26 -3.00
CA LEU A 69 -3.72 7.62 -1.88
C LEU A 69 -4.78 6.67 -2.39
N SER A 70 -4.69 5.40 -2.02
CA SER A 70 -5.68 4.38 -2.34
C SER A 70 -6.02 3.55 -1.10
N LYS A 71 -7.18 2.92 -1.12
CA LYS A 71 -7.54 1.95 -0.09
C LYS A 71 -6.70 0.70 -0.29
N GLN A 72 -6.12 0.20 0.80
CA GLN A 72 -5.25 -0.98 0.78
C GLN A 72 -5.62 -1.88 1.95
N TRP A 73 -5.32 -3.17 1.81
CA TRP A 73 -5.47 -4.15 2.87
C TRP A 73 -4.19 -4.26 3.68
N PHE A 74 -4.33 -4.18 5.00
CA PHE A 74 -3.22 -4.27 5.93
C PHE A 74 -3.46 -5.38 6.95
N VAL A 75 -2.40 -6.10 7.28
CA VAL A 75 -2.33 -6.94 8.48
C VAL A 75 -1.81 -6.09 9.63
N LYS A 76 -2.54 -6.05 10.74
CA LYS A 76 -2.07 -5.43 11.98
C LYS A 76 -0.99 -6.31 12.59
N MET A 77 0.26 -5.94 12.34
CA MET A 77 1.41 -6.77 12.73
C MET A 77 1.75 -6.67 14.21
N LYS A 78 1.51 -5.53 14.84
CA LYS A 78 1.91 -5.29 16.23
C LYS A 78 1.34 -6.30 17.22
N PRO A 79 0.03 -6.64 17.23
CA PRO A 79 -0.50 -7.65 18.17
C PRO A 79 0.15 -9.02 17.98
N LEU A 80 0.45 -9.41 16.74
CA LEU A 80 1.10 -10.68 16.41
C LEU A 80 2.55 -10.70 16.91
N ALA A 81 3.28 -9.60 16.69
CA ALA A 81 4.65 -9.45 17.18
C ALA A 81 4.75 -9.46 18.71
N GLU A 82 3.81 -8.81 19.41
CA GLU A 82 3.74 -8.82 20.87
C GLU A 82 3.55 -10.24 21.43
N GLU A 83 2.77 -11.07 20.75
CA GLU A 83 2.58 -12.47 21.14
C GLU A 83 3.87 -13.28 20.96
N VAL A 84 4.55 -13.10 19.82
CA VAL A 84 5.84 -13.76 19.56
C VAL A 84 6.90 -13.32 20.56
N LEU A 85 6.98 -12.02 20.89
CA LEU A 85 7.92 -11.51 21.89
C LEU A 85 7.67 -12.11 23.29
N LYS A 86 6.41 -12.25 23.69
CA LYS A 86 6.05 -12.95 24.95
C LYS A 86 6.51 -14.41 24.95
N ASN A 87 6.35 -15.10 23.82
CA ASN A 87 6.80 -16.49 23.70
C ASN A 87 8.33 -16.62 23.75
N GLN A 88 9.07 -15.59 23.32
CA GLN A 88 10.54 -15.57 23.45
C GLN A 88 11.03 -15.52 24.91
N GLU A 89 10.20 -15.05 25.86
CA GLU A 89 10.51 -15.05 27.29
C GLU A 89 10.34 -16.44 27.92
N ILE A 90 9.62 -17.36 27.26
CA ILE A 90 9.31 -18.71 27.78
C ILE A 90 10.35 -19.69 27.23
N GLU A 91 11.10 -20.34 28.15
CA GLU A 91 12.25 -21.19 27.76
C GLU A 91 11.90 -22.30 26.76
N ASP A 92 10.74 -22.95 26.93
CA ASP A 92 10.31 -24.07 26.08
C ASP A 92 9.67 -23.63 24.76
N GLN A 93 9.36 -22.34 24.61
CA GLN A 93 8.68 -21.80 23.42
C GLN A 93 9.56 -20.86 22.59
N ARG A 94 10.68 -20.42 23.16
CA ARG A 94 11.55 -19.47 22.49
C ARG A 94 12.26 -20.07 21.29
N ILE A 95 12.43 -19.26 20.26
CA ILE A 95 13.27 -19.55 19.12
C ILE A 95 14.73 -19.32 19.52
N ASN A 96 15.57 -20.31 19.34
CA ASN A 96 17.01 -20.22 19.63
C ASN A 96 17.79 -19.95 18.32
N PHE A 97 18.41 -18.79 18.25
CA PHE A 97 19.22 -18.40 17.11
C PHE A 97 20.68 -18.82 17.27
N VAL A 98 21.28 -19.29 16.18
CA VAL A 98 22.72 -19.63 16.11
C VAL A 98 23.36 -18.78 15.01
N PRO A 99 24.29 -17.90 15.32
CA PRO A 99 24.78 -17.54 16.65
C PRO A 99 23.78 -16.67 17.45
N PRO A 100 23.87 -16.66 18.79
CA PRO A 100 22.89 -16.00 19.68
C PRO A 100 22.69 -14.49 19.47
N ARG A 101 23.65 -13.81 18.83
CA ARG A 101 23.55 -12.38 18.51
C ARG A 101 22.32 -12.01 17.68
N PHE A 102 21.76 -12.95 16.93
CA PHE A 102 20.57 -12.72 16.12
C PHE A 102 19.27 -12.63 16.93
N ASN A 103 19.27 -13.07 18.21
CA ASN A 103 18.13 -12.86 19.11
C ASN A 103 17.79 -11.37 19.19
N LYS A 104 18.80 -10.53 19.44
CA LYS A 104 18.60 -9.07 19.53
C LYS A 104 18.07 -8.46 18.22
N THR A 105 18.57 -8.93 17.08
CA THR A 105 18.10 -8.47 15.77
C THR A 105 16.64 -8.84 15.55
N PHE A 106 16.25 -10.05 15.92
CA PHE A 106 14.88 -10.54 15.84
C PHE A 106 13.93 -9.74 16.74
N GLU A 107 14.29 -9.54 17.99
CA GLU A 107 13.51 -8.76 18.95
C GLU A 107 13.33 -7.31 18.47
N GLN A 108 14.41 -6.65 18.06
CA GLN A 108 14.35 -5.27 17.54
C GLN A 108 13.47 -5.14 16.28
N TRP A 109 13.49 -6.17 15.42
CA TRP A 109 12.59 -6.18 14.25
C TRP A 109 11.14 -6.23 14.68
N LEU A 110 10.77 -7.10 15.61
CA LEU A 110 9.39 -7.26 16.10
C LEU A 110 8.91 -6.04 16.90
N GLU A 111 9.78 -5.44 17.72
CA GLU A 111 9.47 -4.23 18.50
C GLU A 111 9.13 -3.03 17.61
N ASN A 112 9.76 -2.93 16.44
CA ASN A 112 9.61 -1.82 15.49
C ASN A 112 8.78 -2.20 14.27
N ILE A 113 8.02 -3.31 14.33
CA ILE A 113 7.27 -3.77 13.18
C ILE A 113 6.12 -2.82 12.84
N GLU A 114 5.99 -2.50 11.56
CA GLU A 114 4.89 -1.71 11.01
C GLU A 114 3.82 -2.63 10.41
N ASP A 115 2.61 -2.10 10.23
CA ASP A 115 1.52 -2.83 9.60
C ASP A 115 1.88 -3.18 8.16
N TRP A 116 1.62 -4.42 7.77
CA TRP A 116 1.99 -4.96 6.47
C TRP A 116 0.88 -4.77 5.45
N CYS A 117 1.13 -3.97 4.42
CA CYS A 117 0.25 -3.87 3.27
C CYS A 117 0.34 -5.15 2.42
N ILE A 118 -0.77 -5.89 2.34
CA ILE A 118 -0.84 -7.18 1.66
C ILE A 118 -1.54 -7.14 0.30
N SER A 119 -2.14 -6.02 -0.07
CA SER A 119 -2.79 -5.85 -1.37
C SER A 119 -1.83 -5.37 -2.45
N ARG A 120 -1.99 -5.90 -3.66
CA ARG A 120 -1.23 -5.52 -4.85
C ARG A 120 -2.17 -5.34 -6.03
N GLN A 121 -1.99 -4.26 -6.77
CA GLN A 121 -2.74 -3.92 -7.99
C GLN A 121 -2.10 -4.63 -9.18
N LEU A 122 -2.23 -5.97 -9.23
CA LEU A 122 -1.69 -6.82 -10.27
C LEU A 122 -2.81 -7.55 -10.99
N TRP A 123 -2.65 -7.75 -12.28
CA TRP A 123 -3.61 -8.51 -13.07
C TRP A 123 -3.62 -10.01 -12.75
N TRP A 124 -2.49 -10.56 -12.30
CA TRP A 124 -2.37 -11.98 -11.97
C TRP A 124 -1.92 -12.19 -10.52
N GLY A 125 -2.60 -13.08 -9.82
CA GLY A 125 -2.28 -13.46 -8.45
C GLY A 125 -3.48 -14.08 -7.73
N HIS A 126 -3.31 -14.34 -6.43
CA HIS A 126 -4.40 -14.78 -5.56
C HIS A 126 -5.26 -13.58 -5.18
N ARG A 127 -6.47 -13.50 -5.70
CA ARG A 127 -7.40 -12.44 -5.36
C ARG A 127 -7.69 -12.42 -3.86
N ILE A 128 -7.81 -11.23 -3.32
CA ILE A 128 -8.16 -11.03 -1.92
C ILE A 128 -9.58 -11.57 -1.70
N PRO A 129 -9.79 -12.49 -0.72
CA PRO A 129 -11.08 -13.10 -0.44
C PRO A 129 -11.97 -12.14 0.38
N ALA A 130 -12.21 -10.97 -0.16
CA ALA A 130 -13.03 -9.91 0.42
C ALA A 130 -14.00 -9.38 -0.61
N TRP A 131 -15.22 -9.10 -0.18
CA TRP A 131 -16.30 -8.57 -1.01
C TRP A 131 -16.90 -7.34 -0.34
N THR A 132 -17.21 -6.35 -1.13
CA THR A 132 -17.92 -5.15 -0.68
C THR A 132 -19.34 -5.18 -1.21
N ASN A 133 -20.32 -5.02 -0.33
CA ASN A 133 -21.71 -4.88 -0.74
C ASN A 133 -21.91 -3.57 -1.51
N LYS A 134 -22.50 -3.66 -2.68
CA LYS A 134 -22.66 -2.54 -3.62
C LYS A 134 -23.61 -1.45 -3.11
N GLU A 135 -24.56 -1.81 -2.22
CA GLU A 135 -25.57 -0.88 -1.69
C GLU A 135 -25.17 -0.34 -0.32
N THR A 136 -24.73 -1.21 0.59
CA THR A 136 -24.45 -0.84 1.98
C THR A 136 -23.00 -0.45 2.24
N GLY A 137 -22.06 -0.88 1.37
CA GLY A 137 -20.63 -0.72 1.60
C GLY A 137 -20.07 -1.67 2.67
N GLU A 138 -20.89 -2.62 3.14
CA GLU A 138 -20.45 -3.64 4.11
C GLU A 138 -19.37 -4.53 3.49
N ILE A 139 -18.39 -4.92 4.31
CA ILE A 139 -17.28 -5.78 3.88
C ILE A 139 -17.48 -7.18 4.46
N TYR A 140 -17.47 -8.18 3.59
CA TYR A 140 -17.43 -9.60 3.94
C TYR A 140 -16.06 -10.17 3.57
N VAL A 141 -15.43 -10.90 4.48
CA VAL A 141 -14.17 -11.61 4.26
C VAL A 141 -14.39 -13.09 4.55
N GLY A 142 -14.09 -13.97 3.62
CA GLY A 142 -14.32 -15.41 3.79
C GLY A 142 -13.71 -16.25 2.69
N MET A 143 -13.72 -17.57 2.90
CA MET A 143 -13.22 -18.55 1.93
C MET A 143 -14.24 -18.89 0.84
N GLU A 144 -15.51 -18.63 1.13
CA GLU A 144 -16.63 -18.89 0.22
C GLU A 144 -17.25 -17.57 -0.22
N ASP A 145 -17.86 -17.57 -1.37
CA ASP A 145 -18.60 -16.41 -1.86
C ASP A 145 -19.74 -16.05 -0.88
N PRO A 146 -20.01 -14.74 -0.70
CA PRO A 146 -21.15 -14.33 0.10
C PRO A 146 -22.47 -14.81 -0.50
N LYS A 147 -23.47 -15.04 0.35
CA LYS A 147 -24.82 -15.26 -0.11
C LYS A 147 -25.26 -14.03 -0.92
N ASP A 148 -26.04 -14.25 -1.97
CA ASP A 148 -26.49 -13.17 -2.86
C ASP A 148 -25.33 -12.43 -3.54
N ILE A 149 -24.38 -13.17 -4.10
CA ILE A 149 -23.14 -12.69 -4.75
C ILE A 149 -23.37 -11.53 -5.75
N GLU A 150 -24.53 -11.45 -6.37
CA GLU A 150 -24.93 -10.39 -7.30
C GLU A 150 -24.90 -8.99 -6.67
N ASN A 151 -25.13 -8.91 -5.35
CA ASN A 151 -25.10 -7.67 -4.58
C ASN A 151 -23.70 -7.31 -4.06
N TRP A 152 -22.73 -8.16 -4.31
CA TRP A 152 -21.38 -8.01 -3.83
C TRP A 152 -20.37 -7.81 -4.98
N SER A 153 -19.30 -7.12 -4.71
CA SER A 153 -18.16 -6.98 -5.60
C SER A 153 -16.92 -7.48 -4.88
N GLN A 154 -16.28 -8.52 -5.42
CA GLN A 154 -15.00 -8.99 -4.88
C GLN A 154 -13.92 -7.95 -5.15
N ASP A 155 -13.01 -7.79 -4.20
CA ASP A 155 -11.83 -6.95 -4.35
C ASP A 155 -11.04 -7.36 -5.60
N GLU A 156 -10.58 -6.38 -6.38
CA GLU A 156 -9.82 -6.61 -7.62
C GLU A 156 -8.34 -6.87 -7.34
N ASP A 157 -7.87 -6.45 -6.18
CA ASP A 157 -6.48 -6.61 -5.77
C ASP A 157 -6.14 -8.08 -5.51
N VAL A 158 -4.87 -8.39 -5.59
CA VAL A 158 -4.33 -9.70 -5.27
C VAL A 158 -3.44 -9.61 -4.04
N LEU A 159 -3.26 -10.75 -3.36
CA LEU A 159 -2.38 -10.85 -2.21
C LEU A 159 -0.92 -10.71 -2.61
N ASP A 160 -0.15 -10.07 -1.76
CA ASP A 160 1.31 -10.05 -1.82
C ASP A 160 1.88 -11.48 -1.90
N THR A 161 2.88 -11.68 -2.73
CA THR A 161 3.54 -12.99 -2.90
C THR A 161 4.06 -13.55 -1.58
N TRP A 162 4.57 -12.68 -0.70
CA TRP A 162 5.08 -13.08 0.60
C TRP A 162 4.00 -13.51 1.58
N PHE A 163 2.75 -13.12 1.36
CA PHE A 163 1.63 -13.55 2.21
C PHE A 163 1.45 -15.08 2.15
N SER A 164 1.40 -15.66 0.95
CA SER A 164 1.32 -17.11 0.80
C SER A 164 2.64 -17.80 1.20
N SER A 165 3.79 -17.18 0.94
CA SER A 165 5.10 -17.70 1.33
C SER A 165 5.27 -17.78 2.86
N ALA A 166 4.69 -16.85 3.61
CA ALA A 166 4.69 -16.90 5.08
C ALA A 166 3.91 -18.10 5.66
N LEU A 167 3.00 -18.67 4.88
CA LEU A 167 2.23 -19.87 5.29
C LEU A 167 2.99 -21.18 5.04
N TRP A 168 4.13 -21.15 4.36
CA TRP A 168 4.87 -22.35 3.97
C TRP A 168 5.22 -23.29 5.13
N PRO A 169 5.66 -22.82 6.30
CA PRO A 169 5.94 -23.70 7.44
C PRO A 169 4.71 -24.53 7.85
N PHE A 170 3.52 -23.94 7.82
CA PHE A 170 2.27 -24.62 8.17
C PHE A 170 1.83 -25.61 7.10
N SER A 171 1.96 -25.23 5.84
CA SER A 171 1.51 -26.05 4.72
C SER A 171 2.38 -27.26 4.44
N THR A 172 3.64 -27.26 4.90
CA THR A 172 4.62 -28.32 4.63
C THR A 172 4.98 -29.16 5.84
N LEU A 173 4.90 -28.59 7.03
CA LEU A 173 5.30 -29.28 8.27
C LEU A 173 4.09 -29.75 9.11
N GLY A 174 2.87 -29.42 8.72
CA GLY A 174 1.62 -29.91 9.32
C GLY A 174 1.06 -28.97 10.38
#